data_757c4e32619d01751f2baa726d9beba4
#
_entry.id   757c4e32619d01751f2baa726d9beba4
#
_cell.length_a   1.000
_cell.length_b   1.000
_cell.length_c   1.000
_cell.angle_alpha   90.00
_cell.angle_beta   90.00
_cell.angle_gamma   90.00
#
_symmetry.space_group_name_H-M   'P 1'
#
loop_
_entity.id
_entity.type
_entity.pdbx_description
1 polymer ?
#
loop_
_entity_poly.entity_id
_entity_poly.type
_entity_poly.pdbx_seq_one_letter_code
_entity_poly.pdbx_strand_id
1 'polypeptide(L)'
;MLRPALLFAALFACAPALAQNYGGTYTAKNASGGNVMLTLTQDGQKRVSGTLTGHGNSSLQVQARVESEGLRGTAANSFGMLYLSGRLDGEELSIVLTESDVGGKPNPQKARELRLAKLPAKVAVQDGELSRALTRNAWCSFAYDIGGNRNKERLAFMQNGLVNQTPGKTSRWRVQNETLELSADGLSWTPQPLRLGLSSSGNAVLQSHNREYTQCD
;
A
#
# COMPACT_ATOMS: atom_id res chain seq x y z
N MET A 1 -49.55 27.00 49.21
CA MET A 1 -48.80 25.77 48.89
C MET A 1 -48.14 25.99 47.52
N LEU A 2 -46.87 26.41 47.52
CA LEU A 2 -46.10 26.63 46.29
C LEU A 2 -45.35 25.35 45.97
N ARG A 3 -45.49 24.82 44.73
CA ARG A 3 -44.68 23.71 44.20
C ARG A 3 -43.46 24.26 43.44
N PRO A 4 -42.22 23.86 43.73
CA PRO A 4 -41.09 24.26 42.92
C PRO A 4 -41.03 23.40 41.64
N ALA A 5 -40.96 24.06 40.49
CA ALA A 5 -40.67 23.44 39.21
C ALA A 5 -39.16 23.22 39.09
N LEU A 6 -38.73 21.95 39.05
CA LEU A 6 -37.35 21.55 38.75
C LEU A 6 -37.13 21.66 37.23
N LEU A 7 -36.34 22.66 36.82
CA LEU A 7 -35.78 22.74 35.47
C LEU A 7 -34.63 21.75 35.33
N PHE A 8 -34.83 20.69 34.57
CA PHE A 8 -33.72 19.80 34.09
C PHE A 8 -33.03 20.47 32.90
N ALA A 9 -31.87 21.04 33.15
CA ALA A 9 -30.97 21.47 32.09
C ALA A 9 -30.25 20.23 31.51
N ALA A 10 -30.66 19.78 30.33
CA ALA A 10 -29.96 18.74 29.56
C ALA A 10 -28.66 19.31 28.98
N LEU A 11 -27.55 19.00 29.60
CA LEU A 11 -26.21 19.23 29.06
C LEU A 11 -25.99 18.25 27.87
N PHE A 12 -26.17 18.75 26.66
CA PHE A 12 -25.70 18.06 25.45
C PHE A 12 -24.16 18.12 25.45
N ALA A 13 -23.52 17.04 25.89
CA ALA A 13 -22.10 16.83 25.69
C ALA A 13 -21.86 16.64 24.19
N CYS A 14 -21.44 17.69 23.47
CA CYS A 14 -20.84 17.57 22.14
C CYS A 14 -19.57 16.75 22.28
N ALA A 15 -19.62 15.44 21.99
CA ALA A 15 -18.43 14.63 21.84
C ALA A 15 -17.64 15.21 20.64
N PRO A 16 -16.34 15.55 20.80
CA PRO A 16 -15.52 15.97 19.67
C PRO A 16 -15.51 14.86 18.65
N ALA A 17 -15.97 15.12 17.43
CA ALA A 17 -15.82 14.20 16.32
C ALA A 17 -14.31 13.95 16.13
N LEU A 18 -13.84 12.76 16.48
CA LEU A 18 -12.46 12.37 16.28
C LEU A 18 -12.16 12.55 14.78
N ALA A 19 -11.23 13.45 14.48
CA ALA A 19 -10.83 13.70 13.09
C ALA A 19 -10.32 12.39 12.49
N GLN A 20 -11.02 11.86 11.51
CA GLN A 20 -10.63 10.62 10.83
C GLN A 20 -9.27 10.81 10.16
N ASN A 21 -8.34 9.90 10.45
CA ASN A 21 -7.02 9.88 9.84
C ASN A 21 -6.96 8.80 8.76
N TYR A 22 -6.93 9.22 7.51
CA TYR A 22 -6.82 8.36 6.33
C TYR A 22 -5.39 7.94 6.02
N GLY A 23 -4.39 8.43 6.73
CA GLY A 23 -2.99 8.04 6.55
C GLY A 23 -2.78 6.56 6.85
N GLY A 24 -2.03 5.87 5.99
CA GLY A 24 -1.71 4.46 6.14
C GLY A 24 -1.59 3.73 4.81
N THR A 25 -1.34 2.44 4.90
CA THR A 25 -1.34 1.53 3.75
C THR A 25 -2.53 0.60 3.86
N TYR A 26 -3.25 0.44 2.78
CA TYR A 26 -4.47 -0.35 2.67
C TYR A 26 -4.33 -1.36 1.54
N THR A 27 -4.93 -2.54 1.67
CA THR A 27 -4.87 -3.59 0.65
C THR A 27 -6.21 -4.26 0.43
N ALA A 28 -6.43 -4.72 -0.81
CA ALA A 28 -7.55 -5.55 -1.20
C ALA A 28 -7.11 -6.55 -2.28
N LYS A 29 -7.91 -7.58 -2.51
CA LYS A 29 -7.78 -8.42 -3.70
C LYS A 29 -8.73 -7.90 -4.79
N ASN A 30 -8.22 -7.77 -6.00
CA ASN A 30 -9.08 -7.48 -7.15
C ASN A 30 -9.82 -8.75 -7.62
N ALA A 31 -10.78 -8.60 -8.53
CA ALA A 31 -11.56 -9.71 -9.08
C ALA A 31 -10.71 -10.78 -9.79
N SER A 32 -9.50 -10.44 -10.24
CA SER A 32 -8.55 -11.36 -10.87
C SER A 32 -7.59 -12.03 -9.87
N GLY A 33 -7.79 -11.84 -8.56
CA GLY A 33 -6.92 -12.37 -7.51
C GLY A 33 -5.62 -11.59 -7.29
N GLY A 34 -5.38 -10.53 -8.06
CA GLY A 34 -4.25 -9.61 -7.86
C GLY A 34 -4.45 -8.71 -6.63
N ASN A 35 -3.34 -8.22 -6.06
CA ASN A 35 -3.41 -7.32 -4.93
C ASN A 35 -3.53 -5.87 -5.41
N VAL A 36 -4.47 -5.15 -4.82
CA VAL A 36 -4.58 -3.69 -4.90
C VAL A 36 -3.98 -3.12 -3.62
N MET A 37 -3.10 -2.13 -3.73
CA MET A 37 -2.50 -1.45 -2.60
C MET A 37 -2.69 0.05 -2.75
N LEU A 38 -3.16 0.69 -1.70
CA LEU A 38 -3.33 2.12 -1.59
C LEU A 38 -2.51 2.63 -0.41
N THR A 39 -1.52 3.47 -0.67
CA THR A 39 -0.75 4.14 0.38
C THR A 39 -1.14 5.60 0.43
N LEU A 40 -1.56 6.08 1.59
CA LEU A 40 -2.02 7.46 1.80
C LEU A 40 -1.20 8.13 2.91
N THR A 41 -0.94 9.42 2.72
CA THR A 41 -0.40 10.33 3.74
C THR A 41 -1.36 11.49 3.90
N GLN A 42 -1.72 11.83 5.13
CA GLN A 42 -2.58 12.96 5.46
C GLN A 42 -1.78 14.02 6.21
N ASP A 43 -1.91 15.27 5.78
CA ASP A 43 -1.32 16.42 6.48
C ASP A 43 -2.27 17.04 7.50
N GLY A 44 -1.74 18.00 8.29
CA GLY A 44 -2.52 18.74 9.29
C GLY A 44 -3.63 19.64 8.71
N GLN A 45 -3.63 19.85 7.38
CA GLN A 45 -4.63 20.65 6.66
C GLN A 45 -5.71 19.78 6.00
N LYS A 46 -5.81 18.51 6.39
CA LYS A 46 -6.74 17.53 5.83
C LYS A 46 -6.52 17.20 4.35
N ARG A 47 -5.35 17.52 3.79
CA ARG A 47 -4.98 17.08 2.45
C ARG A 47 -4.43 15.67 2.54
N VAL A 48 -4.82 14.85 1.57
CA VAL A 48 -4.41 13.45 1.48
C VAL A 48 -3.75 13.23 0.12
N SER A 49 -2.56 12.69 0.13
CA SER A 49 -1.83 12.31 -1.08
C SER A 49 -1.35 10.87 -0.98
N GLY A 50 -1.14 10.23 -2.11
CA GLY A 50 -0.68 8.85 -2.09
C GLY A 50 -0.63 8.18 -3.44
N THR A 51 -0.58 6.85 -3.42
CA THR A 51 -0.43 6.03 -4.62
C THR A 51 -1.33 4.80 -4.53
N LEU A 52 -2.10 4.55 -5.58
CA LEU A 52 -2.89 3.34 -5.77
C LEU A 52 -2.22 2.46 -6.83
N THR A 53 -1.90 1.20 -6.47
CA THR A 53 -1.28 0.21 -7.36
C THR A 53 -2.14 -1.05 -7.46
N GLY A 54 -1.95 -1.84 -8.53
CA GLY A 54 -2.71 -3.09 -8.72
C GLY A 54 -4.11 -2.92 -9.31
N HIS A 55 -4.52 -1.68 -9.61
CA HIS A 55 -5.74 -1.40 -10.38
C HIS A 55 -5.38 -1.30 -11.86
N GLY A 56 -5.44 -2.42 -12.56
CA GLY A 56 -4.87 -2.55 -13.90
C GLY A 56 -3.33 -2.66 -13.86
N ASN A 57 -2.67 -2.35 -14.98
CA ASN A 57 -1.20 -2.43 -15.11
C ASN A 57 -0.48 -1.12 -14.73
N SER A 58 -1.17 -0.15 -14.13
CA SER A 58 -0.62 1.18 -13.89
C SER A 58 -0.77 1.61 -12.43
N SER A 59 0.15 2.46 -12.00
CA SER A 59 0.07 3.18 -10.74
C SER A 59 -0.68 4.50 -10.95
N LEU A 60 -1.59 4.84 -10.03
CA LEU A 60 -2.32 6.09 -10.00
C LEU A 60 -1.83 6.95 -8.83
N GLN A 61 -1.55 8.21 -9.07
CA GLN A 61 -1.27 9.19 -8.02
C GLN A 61 -2.59 9.70 -7.45
N VAL A 62 -2.75 9.61 -6.14
CA VAL A 62 -3.96 10.05 -5.42
C VAL A 62 -3.72 11.43 -4.83
N GLN A 63 -4.67 12.34 -5.08
CA GLN A 63 -4.76 13.64 -4.44
C GLN A 63 -6.20 13.86 -3.97
N ALA A 64 -6.39 14.05 -2.68
CA ALA A 64 -7.70 14.13 -2.09
C ALA A 64 -7.72 15.06 -0.87
N ARG A 65 -8.91 15.32 -0.35
CA ARG A 65 -9.15 16.09 0.88
C ARG A 65 -10.18 15.38 1.74
N VAL A 66 -10.01 15.48 3.05
CA VAL A 66 -11.01 15.00 4.01
C VAL A 66 -12.09 16.07 4.15
N GLU A 67 -13.29 15.69 3.82
CA GLU A 67 -14.52 16.49 3.94
C GLU A 67 -15.44 15.92 5.03
N SER A 68 -16.59 16.54 5.27
CA SER A 68 -17.56 16.08 6.27
C SER A 68 -18.11 14.68 6.01
N GLU A 69 -18.21 14.29 4.74
CA GLU A 69 -18.78 13.02 4.29
C GLU A 69 -17.72 11.94 4.01
N GLY A 70 -16.42 12.27 4.16
CA GLY A 70 -15.31 11.36 3.89
C GLY A 70 -14.21 11.95 3.04
N LEU A 71 -13.51 11.12 2.31
CA LEU A 71 -12.42 11.48 1.42
C LEU A 71 -12.95 11.80 0.03
N ARG A 72 -12.55 12.94 -0.55
CA ARG A 72 -12.88 13.31 -1.95
C ARG A 72 -11.64 13.80 -2.68
N GLY A 73 -11.49 13.39 -3.95
CA GLY A 73 -10.35 13.77 -4.76
C GLY A 73 -10.28 13.06 -6.10
N THR A 74 -9.04 12.84 -6.56
CA THR A 74 -8.75 12.20 -7.83
C THR A 74 -7.63 11.17 -7.70
N ALA A 75 -7.63 10.21 -8.60
CA ALA A 75 -6.55 9.27 -8.81
C ALA A 75 -6.16 9.32 -10.30
N ALA A 76 -4.93 9.71 -10.62
CA ALA A 76 -4.52 10.01 -11.99
C ALA A 76 -3.15 9.42 -12.34
N ASN A 77 -2.95 9.19 -13.64
CA ASN A 77 -1.64 8.90 -14.24
C ASN A 77 -1.55 9.52 -15.64
N SER A 78 -0.53 9.17 -16.41
CA SER A 78 -0.35 9.66 -17.79
C SER A 78 -1.46 9.24 -18.77
N PHE A 79 -2.28 8.25 -18.44
CA PHE A 79 -3.34 7.73 -19.30
C PHE A 79 -4.71 8.29 -18.98
N GLY A 80 -4.89 8.90 -17.80
CA GLY A 80 -6.19 9.47 -17.42
C GLY A 80 -6.34 9.75 -15.94
N MET A 81 -7.53 10.23 -15.61
CA MET A 81 -7.93 10.60 -14.25
C MET A 81 -9.26 9.93 -13.88
N LEU A 82 -9.33 9.46 -12.66
CA LEU A 82 -10.54 8.95 -12.01
C LEU A 82 -10.92 9.88 -10.85
N TYR A 83 -12.20 10.13 -10.68
CA TYR A 83 -12.69 10.71 -9.44
C TYR A 83 -12.62 9.68 -8.32
N LEU A 84 -12.25 10.12 -7.14
CA LEU A 84 -12.13 9.30 -5.95
C LEU A 84 -13.01 9.85 -4.85
N SER A 85 -13.85 8.99 -4.29
CA SER A 85 -14.49 9.23 -3.00
C SER A 85 -14.21 8.05 -2.07
N GLY A 86 -14.15 8.29 -0.75
CA GLY A 86 -13.83 7.23 0.19
C GLY A 86 -14.37 7.49 1.58
N ARG A 87 -14.64 6.40 2.30
CA ARG A 87 -15.07 6.42 3.69
C ARG A 87 -14.28 5.41 4.50
N LEU A 88 -13.80 5.84 5.64
CA LEU A 88 -13.09 4.99 6.60
C LEU A 88 -14.09 4.52 7.67
N ASP A 89 -14.18 3.20 7.85
CA ASP A 89 -14.96 2.58 8.91
C ASP A 89 -14.03 1.66 9.73
N GLY A 90 -13.60 2.13 10.89
CA GLY A 90 -12.56 1.48 11.66
C GLY A 90 -11.25 1.37 10.88
N GLU A 91 -10.84 0.15 10.54
CA GLU A 91 -9.63 -0.14 9.78
C GLU A 91 -9.94 -0.51 8.31
N GLU A 92 -11.18 -0.42 7.87
CA GLU A 92 -11.59 -0.65 6.49
C GLU A 92 -11.83 0.68 5.78
N LEU A 93 -11.17 0.88 4.65
CA LEU A 93 -11.37 2.02 3.77
C LEU A 93 -12.12 1.58 2.51
N SER A 94 -13.36 2.00 2.39
CA SER A 94 -14.13 1.86 1.15
C SER A 94 -13.84 3.05 0.25
N ILE A 95 -13.36 2.82 -0.97
CA ILE A 95 -13.17 3.85 -2.00
C ILE A 95 -14.03 3.53 -3.22
N VAL A 96 -14.56 4.58 -3.84
CA VAL A 96 -15.25 4.52 -5.12
C VAL A 96 -14.41 5.30 -6.13
N LEU A 97 -14.02 4.63 -7.21
CA LEU A 97 -13.34 5.21 -8.35
C LEU A 97 -14.36 5.37 -9.49
N THR A 98 -14.44 6.56 -10.05
CA THR A 98 -15.45 6.90 -11.06
C THR A 98 -14.79 7.55 -12.27
N GLU A 99 -15.03 7.01 -13.47
CA GLU A 99 -14.55 7.63 -14.71
C GLU A 99 -15.32 8.91 -15.00
N SER A 100 -14.73 9.81 -15.80
CA SER A 100 -15.41 10.99 -16.31
C SER A 100 -16.43 10.62 -17.42
N ASP A 101 -17.51 11.35 -17.49
CA ASP A 101 -18.34 11.42 -18.69
C ASP A 101 -17.70 12.32 -19.77
N VAL A 102 -18.36 12.46 -20.91
CA VAL A 102 -17.95 13.36 -22.02
C VAL A 102 -17.92 14.85 -21.61
N GLY A 103 -18.60 15.25 -20.54
CA GLY A 103 -18.61 16.60 -19.99
C GLY A 103 -17.58 16.80 -18.87
N GLY A 104 -16.75 15.81 -18.59
CA GLY A 104 -15.74 15.86 -17.53
C GLY A 104 -16.31 15.73 -16.12
N LYS A 105 -17.55 15.25 -15.95
CA LYS A 105 -18.18 15.01 -14.65
C LYS A 105 -18.08 13.52 -14.28
N PRO A 106 -18.13 13.17 -12.98
CA PRO A 106 -18.17 11.78 -12.55
C PRO A 106 -19.36 11.04 -13.17
N ASN A 107 -19.11 9.87 -13.80
CA ASN A 107 -20.15 9.01 -14.36
C ASN A 107 -20.53 7.90 -13.38
N PRO A 108 -21.67 7.97 -12.67
CA PRO A 108 -22.03 6.96 -11.66
C PRO A 108 -22.19 5.54 -12.21
N GLN A 109 -22.50 5.39 -13.50
CA GLN A 109 -22.63 4.08 -14.14
C GLN A 109 -21.27 3.37 -14.34
N LYS A 110 -20.18 4.12 -14.27
CA LYS A 110 -18.80 3.61 -14.36
C LYS A 110 -18.07 3.65 -13.02
N ALA A 111 -18.82 3.70 -11.94
CA ALA A 111 -18.28 3.65 -10.60
C ALA A 111 -17.85 2.23 -10.22
N ARG A 112 -16.68 2.10 -9.59
CA ARG A 112 -16.14 0.85 -9.05
C ARG A 112 -15.78 1.03 -7.59
N GLU A 113 -16.38 0.21 -6.73
CA GLU A 113 -16.07 0.19 -5.30
C GLU A 113 -14.91 -0.78 -5.03
N LEU A 114 -14.01 -0.36 -4.16
CA LEU A 114 -12.92 -1.17 -3.60
C LEU A 114 -12.98 -1.04 -2.08
N ARG A 115 -13.00 -2.17 -1.38
CA ARG A 115 -12.88 -2.25 0.08
C ARG A 115 -11.50 -2.71 0.43
N LEU A 116 -10.78 -1.88 1.17
CA LEU A 116 -9.38 -2.08 1.46
C LEU A 116 -9.18 -2.15 2.98
N ALA A 117 -8.60 -3.23 3.46
CA ALA A 117 -8.23 -3.36 4.86
C ALA A 117 -6.94 -2.56 5.13
N LYS A 118 -6.93 -1.83 6.24
CA LYS A 118 -5.73 -1.11 6.69
C LYS A 118 -4.68 -2.12 7.14
N LEU A 119 -3.48 -1.96 6.63
CA LEU A 119 -2.37 -2.77 7.10
C LEU A 119 -1.79 -2.16 8.39
N PRO A 120 -1.41 -2.98 9.37
CA PRO A 120 -0.78 -2.49 10.58
C PRO A 120 0.42 -1.58 10.26
N ALA A 121 0.54 -0.47 10.97
CA ALA A 121 1.41 0.66 10.64
C ALA A 121 2.92 0.34 10.58
N LYS A 122 3.37 -0.74 11.18
CA LYS A 122 4.76 -1.22 11.11
C LYS A 122 4.79 -2.74 11.21
N VAL A 123 5.22 -3.39 10.15
CA VAL A 123 6.00 -4.61 10.34
C VAL A 123 7.36 -4.14 10.83
N ALA A 124 7.70 -4.45 12.08
CA ALA A 124 9.04 -4.19 12.59
C ALA A 124 10.01 -5.00 11.72
N VAL A 125 10.72 -4.29 10.84
CA VAL A 125 11.90 -4.87 10.19
C VAL A 125 12.89 -5.06 11.31
N GLN A 126 13.17 -6.32 11.70
CA GLN A 126 14.15 -6.56 12.75
C GLN A 126 15.51 -6.07 12.27
N ASP A 127 16.20 -5.29 13.11
CA ASP A 127 17.54 -4.78 12.87
C ASP A 127 18.56 -5.95 12.94
N GLY A 128 18.63 -6.69 11.86
CA GLY A 128 19.59 -7.78 11.66
C GLY A 128 20.50 -7.49 10.48
N GLU A 129 21.56 -8.30 10.34
CA GLU A 129 22.49 -8.20 9.22
C GLU A 129 21.78 -8.39 7.87
N LEU A 130 20.90 -9.39 7.78
CA LEU A 130 20.10 -9.64 6.58
C LEU A 130 19.22 -8.45 6.23
N SER A 131 18.53 -7.86 7.20
CA SER A 131 17.65 -6.69 6.98
C SER A 131 18.44 -5.49 6.47
N ARG A 132 19.59 -5.20 7.06
CA ARG A 132 20.48 -4.12 6.61
C ARG A 132 21.02 -4.37 5.20
N ALA A 133 21.41 -5.60 4.90
CA ALA A 133 21.89 -5.97 3.58
C ALA A 133 20.79 -5.82 2.51
N LEU A 134 19.56 -6.27 2.82
CA LEU A 134 18.42 -6.17 1.91
C LEU A 134 18.06 -4.71 1.54
N THR A 135 18.10 -3.81 2.54
CA THR A 135 17.70 -2.40 2.33
C THR A 135 18.80 -1.52 1.78
N ARG A 136 20.05 -1.96 1.80
CA ARG A 136 21.20 -1.17 1.37
C ARG A 136 21.25 -0.97 -0.15
N ASN A 137 20.83 -1.99 -0.91
CA ASN A 137 20.92 -2.01 -2.36
C ASN A 137 19.66 -2.63 -2.97
N ALA A 138 19.42 -2.37 -4.25
CA ALA A 138 18.51 -3.18 -5.04
C ALA A 138 19.23 -4.45 -5.53
N TRP A 139 18.47 -5.52 -5.69
CA TRP A 139 18.96 -6.84 -6.03
C TRP A 139 18.44 -7.26 -7.39
N CYS A 140 19.31 -7.67 -8.28
CA CYS A 140 18.99 -8.04 -9.66
C CYS A 140 19.34 -9.50 -9.94
N SER A 141 18.40 -10.20 -10.57
CA SER A 141 18.63 -11.51 -11.15
C SER A 141 18.35 -11.47 -12.65
N PHE A 142 19.10 -12.25 -13.40
CA PHE A 142 18.95 -12.39 -14.84
C PHE A 142 18.70 -13.86 -15.16
N ALA A 143 17.61 -14.11 -15.90
CA ALA A 143 17.34 -15.41 -16.49
C ALA A 143 17.16 -15.23 -18.01
N TYR A 144 17.60 -16.24 -18.77
CA TYR A 144 17.30 -16.31 -20.19
C TYR A 144 16.17 -17.32 -20.39
N ASP A 145 15.18 -16.95 -21.19
CA ASP A 145 14.16 -17.89 -21.64
C ASP A 145 14.70 -18.79 -22.77
N ILE A 146 13.90 -19.77 -23.18
CA ILE A 146 14.26 -20.70 -24.25
C ILE A 146 14.47 -19.98 -25.58
N GLY A 147 13.89 -18.79 -25.76
CA GLY A 147 14.05 -17.91 -26.92
C GLY A 147 15.28 -17.00 -26.85
N GLY A 148 16.09 -17.09 -25.79
CA GLY A 148 17.26 -16.25 -25.56
C GLY A 148 16.94 -14.83 -25.06
N ASN A 149 15.66 -14.53 -24.76
CA ASN A 149 15.29 -13.23 -24.22
C ASN A 149 15.75 -13.12 -22.76
N ARG A 150 16.34 -11.99 -22.44
CA ARG A 150 16.83 -11.71 -21.08
C ARG A 150 15.68 -11.20 -20.20
N ASN A 151 15.25 -12.03 -19.27
CA ASN A 151 14.31 -11.63 -18.22
C ASN A 151 15.08 -11.06 -17.04
N LYS A 152 14.83 -9.79 -16.71
CA LYS A 152 15.42 -9.11 -15.55
C LYS A 152 14.39 -9.05 -14.43
N GLU A 153 14.72 -9.62 -13.29
CA GLU A 153 13.97 -9.42 -12.05
C GLU A 153 14.77 -8.48 -11.15
N ARG A 154 14.09 -7.50 -10.57
CA ARG A 154 14.69 -6.56 -9.63
C ARG A 154 13.87 -6.56 -8.35
N LEU A 155 14.54 -6.72 -7.21
CA LEU A 155 13.98 -6.62 -5.88
C LEU A 155 14.56 -5.37 -5.21
N ALA A 156 13.69 -4.48 -4.72
CA ALA A 156 14.09 -3.31 -3.96
C ALA A 156 13.35 -3.32 -2.62
N PHE A 157 14.08 -3.62 -1.56
CA PHE A 157 13.57 -3.68 -0.18
C PHE A 157 13.67 -2.29 0.45
N MET A 158 12.56 -1.78 0.96
CA MET A 158 12.49 -0.47 1.60
C MET A 158 12.43 -0.60 3.11
N GLN A 159 12.99 0.35 3.83
CA GLN A 159 12.98 0.38 5.31
C GLN A 159 11.57 0.42 5.92
N ASN A 160 10.57 0.84 5.15
CA ASN A 160 9.17 0.84 5.56
C ASN A 160 8.48 -0.54 5.46
N GLY A 161 9.24 -1.61 5.17
CA GLY A 161 8.71 -2.96 5.04
C GLY A 161 8.04 -3.27 3.71
N LEU A 162 8.23 -2.45 2.68
CA LEU A 162 7.78 -2.72 1.31
C LEU A 162 8.92 -3.26 0.46
N VAL A 163 8.61 -4.17 -0.45
CA VAL A 163 9.52 -4.64 -1.50
C VAL A 163 8.86 -4.49 -2.85
N ASN A 164 9.55 -3.81 -3.75
CA ASN A 164 9.16 -3.70 -5.15
C ASN A 164 9.85 -4.78 -5.97
N GLN A 165 9.06 -5.53 -6.71
CA GLN A 165 9.53 -6.57 -7.65
C GLN A 165 9.18 -6.16 -9.07
N THR A 166 10.12 -6.29 -10.00
CA THR A 166 9.83 -6.08 -11.42
C THR A 166 9.37 -7.40 -12.05
N PRO A 167 8.34 -7.39 -12.93
CA PRO A 167 7.53 -6.26 -13.36
C PRO A 167 6.36 -5.97 -12.41
N GLY A 168 6.37 -4.78 -11.80
CA GLY A 168 5.17 -4.13 -11.24
C GLY A 168 4.50 -4.76 -10.01
N LYS A 169 5.15 -5.69 -9.31
CA LYS A 169 4.60 -6.30 -8.09
C LYS A 169 5.19 -5.64 -6.85
N THR A 170 4.34 -5.21 -5.93
CA THR A 170 4.75 -4.74 -4.60
C THR A 170 4.21 -5.69 -3.55
N SER A 171 5.04 -6.03 -2.58
CA SER A 171 4.70 -6.89 -1.45
C SER A 171 5.24 -6.27 -0.16
N ARG A 172 4.85 -6.79 0.98
CA ARG A 172 5.49 -6.49 2.26
C ARG A 172 6.58 -7.51 2.53
N TRP A 173 7.59 -7.09 3.28
CA TRP A 173 8.65 -7.96 3.73
C TRP A 173 8.96 -7.71 5.21
N ARG A 174 9.46 -8.75 5.85
CA ARG A 174 10.08 -8.71 7.18
C ARG A 174 11.17 -9.77 7.26
N VAL A 175 12.05 -9.62 8.22
CA VAL A 175 12.96 -10.68 8.63
C VAL A 175 12.52 -11.15 10.01
N GLN A 176 12.29 -12.45 10.14
CA GLN A 176 11.96 -13.10 11.40
C GLN A 176 12.84 -14.33 11.57
N ASN A 177 13.57 -14.41 12.69
CA ASN A 177 14.54 -15.50 12.94
C ASN A 177 15.49 -15.72 11.76
N GLU A 178 16.10 -14.65 11.27
CA GLU A 178 17.02 -14.65 10.11
C GLU A 178 16.40 -15.14 8.80
N THR A 179 15.10 -15.31 8.74
CA THR A 179 14.37 -15.71 7.55
C THR A 179 13.63 -14.53 6.97
N LEU A 180 13.83 -14.27 5.67
CA LEU A 180 13.04 -13.33 4.92
C LEU A 180 11.64 -13.90 4.71
N GLU A 181 10.64 -13.14 5.03
CA GLU A 181 9.25 -13.47 4.76
C GLU A 181 8.61 -12.38 3.89
N LEU A 182 7.81 -12.81 2.93
CA LEU A 182 7.01 -11.93 2.09
C LEU A 182 5.53 -12.10 2.38
N SER A 183 4.80 -11.01 2.23
CA SER A 183 3.35 -11.00 2.36
C SER A 183 2.74 -10.07 1.31
N ALA A 184 1.68 -10.53 0.68
CA ALA A 184 0.91 -9.73 -0.27
C ALA A 184 -0.09 -8.81 0.44
N ASP A 185 -0.58 -9.24 1.60
CA ASP A 185 -1.66 -8.61 2.37
C ASP A 185 -1.19 -8.05 3.73
N GLY A 186 0.02 -8.38 4.17
CA GLY A 186 0.55 -8.02 5.49
C GLY A 186 0.01 -8.86 6.64
N LEU A 187 -0.84 -9.86 6.35
CA LEU A 187 -1.45 -10.76 7.33
C LEU A 187 -0.87 -12.17 7.23
N SER A 188 -0.79 -12.68 6.01
CA SER A 188 -0.24 -14.02 5.73
C SER A 188 1.20 -13.91 5.24
N TRP A 189 2.12 -14.51 5.98
CA TRP A 189 3.55 -14.44 5.71
C TRP A 189 4.09 -15.75 5.16
N THR A 190 4.82 -15.66 4.06
CA THR A 190 5.43 -16.81 3.39
C THR A 190 6.94 -16.70 3.48
N PRO A 191 7.62 -17.66 4.15
CA PRO A 191 9.06 -17.70 4.17
C PRO A 191 9.64 -17.79 2.76
N GLN A 192 10.68 -17.03 2.51
CA GLN A 192 11.43 -17.05 1.26
C GLN A 192 12.76 -17.77 1.47
N PRO A 193 13.12 -18.71 0.60
CA PRO A 193 14.40 -19.43 0.70
C PRO A 193 15.55 -18.55 0.18
N LEU A 194 15.61 -17.29 0.60
CA LEU A 194 16.66 -16.34 0.25
C LEU A 194 17.68 -16.26 1.39
N ARG A 195 18.94 -16.45 1.07
CA ARG A 195 20.07 -16.36 2.01
C ARG A 195 21.07 -15.35 1.49
N LEU A 196 21.62 -14.57 2.41
CA LEU A 196 22.76 -13.71 2.11
C LEU A 196 24.01 -14.58 2.03
N GLY A 197 24.79 -14.41 0.98
CA GLY A 197 26.03 -15.13 0.74
C GLY A 197 27.06 -14.23 0.06
N LEU A 198 28.19 -14.81 -0.29
CA LEU A 198 29.22 -14.17 -1.10
C LEU A 198 29.35 -14.91 -2.42
N SER A 199 29.49 -14.16 -3.51
CA SER A 199 29.86 -14.70 -4.81
C SER A 199 31.33 -15.17 -4.81
N SER A 200 31.75 -15.86 -5.86
CA SER A 200 33.15 -16.23 -6.06
C SER A 200 34.11 -15.02 -6.13
N SER A 201 33.61 -13.84 -6.46
CA SER A 201 34.36 -12.58 -6.46
C SER A 201 34.30 -11.81 -5.12
N GLY A 202 33.66 -12.38 -4.07
CA GLY A 202 33.57 -11.78 -2.76
C GLY A 202 32.45 -10.72 -2.61
N ASN A 203 31.62 -10.55 -3.63
CA ASN A 203 30.49 -9.62 -3.56
C ASN A 203 29.29 -10.24 -2.86
N ALA A 204 28.53 -9.45 -2.11
CA ALA A 204 27.30 -9.91 -1.49
C ALA A 204 26.28 -10.33 -2.55
N VAL A 205 25.65 -11.48 -2.35
CA VAL A 205 24.61 -12.05 -3.21
C VAL A 205 23.46 -12.56 -2.35
N LEU A 206 22.24 -12.51 -2.90
CA LEU A 206 21.12 -13.23 -2.34
C LEU A 206 20.90 -14.51 -3.13
N GLN A 207 20.96 -15.65 -2.45
CA GLN A 207 20.82 -16.96 -3.05
C GLN A 207 19.47 -17.58 -2.71
N SER A 208 18.77 -18.07 -3.71
CA SER A 208 17.60 -18.93 -3.64
C SER A 208 17.92 -20.29 -4.25
N HIS A 209 17.03 -21.28 -4.10
CA HIS A 209 17.24 -22.65 -4.62
C HIS A 209 17.69 -22.68 -6.09
N ASN A 210 17.15 -21.78 -6.93
CA ASN A 210 17.39 -21.79 -8.38
C ASN A 210 17.83 -20.42 -8.92
N ARG A 211 18.13 -19.44 -8.06
CA ARG A 211 18.45 -18.08 -8.50
C ARG A 211 19.46 -17.43 -7.57
N GLU A 212 20.33 -16.66 -8.18
CA GLU A 212 21.20 -15.74 -7.50
C GLU A 212 20.87 -14.32 -7.91
N TYR A 213 20.79 -13.43 -6.92
CA TYR A 213 20.60 -12.01 -7.11
C TYR A 213 21.86 -11.28 -6.71
N THR A 214 22.37 -10.48 -7.61
CA THR A 214 23.50 -9.58 -7.38
C THR A 214 22.99 -8.17 -7.09
N GLN A 215 23.84 -7.33 -6.55
CA GLN A 215 23.49 -5.91 -6.42
C GLN A 215 23.28 -5.32 -7.82
N CYS A 216 22.19 -4.55 -7.97
CA CYS A 216 21.96 -3.80 -9.21
C CYS A 216 22.84 -2.56 -9.23
N ASP A 217 23.39 -2.24 -10.42
CA ASP A 217 24.02 -0.96 -10.69
C ASP A 217 22.98 0.17 -10.80
#